data_ff5c4ef0807e1af84f5780ad4028abc8
#
_entry.id   ff5c4ef0807e1af84f5780ad4028abc8
#
_cell.length_a   1.000
_cell.length_b   1.000
_cell.length_c   1.000
_cell.angle_alpha   90.00
_cell.angle_beta   90.00
_cell.angle_gamma   90.00
#
_symmetry.space_group_name_H-M   'P 1'
#
loop_
_entity.id
_entity.type
_entity.pdbx_description
1 polymer ?
#
loop_
_entity_poly.entity_id
_entity_poly.type
_entity_poly.pdbx_seq_one_letter_code
_entity_poly.pdbx_strand_id
1 'polypeptide(L)'
;MKIKYIIIFIVLLIVGNFFRLFIEDKNKPNVEISKEVNYKKEKAKENSDLTKKKKKFDVNSVEYADLLKLGFSKSKADNIIKFRDETGIILDIEDMKNVERFGKSGLEISKKYLFVDKEKIKNPKENYGREIAKYNINKCGEKELKRIGFTAKEIKKILLELERGSIRSNLDLEKIIGSKRYSEIENKIKFID
;
A
#
# COMPACT_ATOMS: atom_id res chain seq x y z
N MET A 1 -36.61 40.41 2.40
CA MET A 1 -35.58 40.41 3.48
C MET A 1 -34.71 39.15 3.53
N LYS A 2 -35.14 37.98 3.07
CA LYS A 2 -34.36 36.72 3.20
C LYS A 2 -33.12 36.61 2.32
N ILE A 3 -33.09 37.20 1.13
CA ILE A 3 -31.98 37.11 0.17
C ILE A 3 -30.70 37.84 0.69
N LYS A 4 -30.84 38.96 1.38
CA LYS A 4 -29.69 39.71 1.93
C LYS A 4 -28.94 38.92 2.98
N TYR A 5 -29.60 38.11 3.82
CA TYR A 5 -28.97 37.27 4.81
C TYR A 5 -28.23 36.09 4.21
N ILE A 6 -28.74 35.54 3.10
CA ILE A 6 -28.06 34.45 2.36
C ILE A 6 -26.74 34.96 1.76
N ILE A 7 -26.75 36.16 1.18
CA ILE A 7 -25.55 36.77 0.60
C ILE A 7 -24.51 37.04 1.71
N ILE A 8 -24.93 37.58 2.86
CA ILE A 8 -24.03 37.83 4.00
C ILE A 8 -23.43 36.50 4.50
N PHE A 9 -24.22 35.44 4.58
CA PHE A 9 -23.75 34.10 5.02
C PHE A 9 -22.71 33.51 4.05
N ILE A 10 -22.94 33.66 2.73
CA ILE A 10 -21.99 33.20 1.71
C ILE A 10 -20.67 33.99 1.80
N VAL A 11 -20.74 35.31 1.98
CA VAL A 11 -19.54 36.15 2.15
C VAL A 11 -18.77 35.75 3.41
N LEU A 12 -19.44 35.48 4.52
CA LEU A 12 -18.79 35.02 5.76
C LEU A 12 -18.11 33.64 5.59
N LEU A 13 -18.69 32.71 4.83
CA LEU A 13 -18.06 31.44 4.52
C LEU A 13 -16.80 31.60 3.65
N ILE A 14 -16.83 32.51 2.67
CA ILE A 14 -15.67 32.79 1.82
C ILE A 14 -14.55 33.44 2.62
N VAL A 15 -14.88 34.43 3.45
CA VAL A 15 -13.91 35.11 4.33
C VAL A 15 -13.35 34.14 5.38
N GLY A 16 -14.17 33.30 5.98
CA GLY A 16 -13.74 32.29 6.96
C GLY A 16 -12.77 31.26 6.35
N ASN A 17 -13.03 30.84 5.11
CA ASN A 17 -12.16 29.91 4.40
C ASN A 17 -10.82 30.56 3.98
N PHE A 18 -10.85 31.84 3.64
CA PHE A 18 -9.66 32.63 3.33
C PHE A 18 -8.78 32.85 4.56
N PHE A 19 -9.39 33.12 5.73
CA PHE A 19 -8.67 33.24 7.01
C PHE A 19 -8.03 31.93 7.44
N ARG A 20 -8.69 30.80 7.21
CA ARG A 20 -8.13 29.48 7.51
C ARG A 20 -6.86 29.20 6.72
N LEU A 21 -6.85 29.51 5.40
CA LEU A 21 -5.66 29.36 4.56
C LEU A 21 -4.51 30.27 4.99
N PHE A 22 -4.83 31.47 5.51
CA PHE A 22 -3.83 32.45 5.95
C PHE A 22 -3.21 32.10 7.31
N ILE A 23 -3.96 31.40 8.18
CA ILE A 23 -3.47 30.96 9.51
C ILE A 23 -2.64 29.69 9.40
N GLU A 24 -2.97 28.76 8.46
CA GLU A 24 -2.17 27.55 8.22
C GLU A 24 -0.75 27.88 7.73
N ASP A 25 -0.54 28.99 7.05
CA ASP A 25 0.78 29.37 6.54
C ASP A 25 1.68 30.03 7.62
N LYS A 26 1.11 30.53 8.72
CA LYS A 26 1.86 31.14 9.83
C LYS A 26 2.27 30.18 10.96
N ASN A 27 1.72 28.97 11.02
CA ASN A 27 1.98 28.02 12.10
C ASN A 27 2.92 26.87 11.69
N LYS A 28 3.87 27.13 10.78
CA LYS A 28 5.00 26.20 10.61
C LYS A 28 6.01 26.51 11.71
N PRO A 29 6.32 25.55 12.62
CA PRO A 29 7.37 25.78 13.60
C PRO A 29 8.70 25.97 12.87
N ASN A 30 9.36 27.12 13.06
CA ASN A 30 10.74 27.34 12.69
C ASN A 30 11.60 26.41 13.55
N VAL A 31 12.01 25.29 12.99
CA VAL A 31 13.12 24.52 13.53
C VAL A 31 14.39 25.12 12.94
N GLU A 32 15.04 25.97 13.69
CA GLU A 32 16.42 26.38 13.43
C GLU A 32 17.32 25.16 13.53
N ILE A 33 17.70 24.60 12.39
CA ILE A 33 18.83 23.67 12.32
C ILE A 33 20.04 24.50 11.88
N SER A 34 20.77 24.98 12.88
CA SER A 34 22.13 25.44 12.70
C SER A 34 23.01 24.25 12.32
N LYS A 35 23.36 24.18 11.06
CA LYS A 35 24.66 23.77 10.50
C LYS A 35 24.50 23.68 8.98
N GLU A 36 24.84 24.80 8.34
CA GLU A 36 25.20 24.80 6.92
C GLU A 36 26.40 23.88 6.73
N VAL A 37 26.19 22.74 6.11
CA VAL A 37 27.23 21.96 5.48
C VAL A 37 26.92 21.92 3.98
N ASN A 38 27.87 22.39 3.26
CA ASN A 38 28.08 22.62 1.84
C ASN A 38 27.51 21.55 0.89
N TYR A 39 26.18 21.45 0.72
CA TYR A 39 25.52 20.50 -0.20
C TYR A 39 25.03 21.12 -1.51
N LYS A 40 25.41 22.39 -1.81
CA LYS A 40 24.89 23.09 -3.00
C LYS A 40 25.64 22.86 -4.30
N LYS A 41 26.76 22.10 -4.32
CA LYS A 41 27.54 21.88 -5.56
C LYS A 41 27.51 20.45 -6.12
N GLU A 42 27.00 19.45 -5.41
CA GLU A 42 26.90 18.07 -5.94
C GLU A 42 25.55 17.73 -6.57
N LYS A 43 24.45 18.47 -6.22
CA LYS A 43 23.11 18.21 -6.79
C LYS A 43 22.91 18.61 -8.25
N ALA A 44 23.85 19.31 -8.86
CA ALA A 44 23.74 19.74 -10.27
C ALA A 44 24.39 18.78 -11.27
N LYS A 45 25.16 17.77 -10.82
CA LYS A 45 25.80 16.78 -11.72
C LYS A 45 25.15 15.40 -11.71
N GLU A 46 24.34 15.08 -10.71
CA GLU A 46 23.68 13.78 -10.61
C GLU A 46 22.33 13.69 -11.35
N ASN A 47 21.78 14.83 -11.78
CA ASN A 47 20.48 14.87 -12.50
C ASN A 47 20.58 14.73 -14.03
N SER A 48 21.77 14.57 -14.61
CA SER A 48 21.91 14.47 -16.06
C SER A 48 22.12 13.06 -16.64
N ASP A 49 22.18 12.01 -15.78
CA ASP A 49 22.44 10.63 -16.24
C ASP A 49 21.28 9.65 -16.02
N LEU A 50 20.07 10.16 -15.66
CA LEU A 50 18.88 9.33 -15.38
C LEU A 50 18.09 8.90 -16.63
N THR A 51 18.63 9.10 -17.83
CA THR A 51 18.01 8.66 -19.10
C THR A 51 18.46 7.26 -19.57
N LYS A 52 19.35 6.57 -18.80
CA LYS A 52 19.83 5.23 -19.17
C LYS A 52 19.30 4.19 -18.20
N LYS A 53 18.32 3.36 -18.63
CA LYS A 53 17.70 2.21 -17.96
C LYS A 53 17.19 2.54 -16.54
N LYS A 54 15.90 2.86 -16.43
CA LYS A 54 15.24 3.06 -15.13
C LYS A 54 15.52 1.86 -14.22
N LYS A 55 16.42 2.03 -13.25
CA LYS A 55 16.74 1.00 -12.28
C LYS A 55 15.46 0.65 -11.51
N LYS A 56 15.01 -0.60 -11.64
CA LYS A 56 13.89 -1.11 -10.84
C LYS A 56 14.42 -1.69 -9.54
N PHE A 57 13.59 -1.63 -8.51
CA PHE A 57 13.91 -2.13 -7.18
C PHE A 57 13.03 -3.34 -6.87
N ASP A 58 13.62 -4.34 -6.22
CA ASP A 58 12.83 -5.47 -5.73
C ASP A 58 11.97 -5.03 -4.54
N VAL A 59 10.64 -5.20 -4.69
CA VAL A 59 9.65 -4.77 -3.70
C VAL A 59 9.85 -5.45 -2.34
N ASN A 60 10.43 -6.65 -2.31
CA ASN A 60 10.67 -7.39 -1.09
C ASN A 60 11.92 -6.92 -0.31
N SER A 61 12.81 -6.14 -0.92
CA SER A 61 14.03 -5.63 -0.29
C SER A 61 14.17 -4.11 -0.32
N VAL A 62 13.35 -3.39 -1.12
CA VAL A 62 13.41 -1.93 -1.22
C VAL A 62 13.23 -1.27 0.15
N GLU A 63 14.06 -0.26 0.42
CA GLU A 63 14.01 0.50 1.67
C GLU A 63 13.01 1.65 1.61
N TYR A 64 12.55 2.09 2.77
CA TYR A 64 11.63 3.23 2.90
C TYR A 64 12.14 4.49 2.21
N ALA A 65 13.43 4.81 2.42
CA ALA A 65 14.05 6.00 1.82
C ALA A 65 14.03 5.96 0.28
N ASP A 66 14.21 4.78 -0.32
CA ASP A 66 14.17 4.62 -1.76
C ASP A 66 12.75 4.70 -2.31
N LEU A 67 11.76 4.18 -1.58
CA LEU A 67 10.34 4.38 -1.93
C LEU A 67 10.00 5.87 -2.04
N LEU A 68 10.47 6.71 -1.10
CA LEU A 68 10.27 8.16 -1.16
C LEU A 68 10.94 8.79 -2.39
N LYS A 69 12.17 8.38 -2.72
CA LYS A 69 12.90 8.86 -3.94
C LYS A 69 12.19 8.45 -5.23
N LEU A 70 11.49 7.31 -5.23
CA LEU A 70 10.69 6.84 -6.37
C LEU A 70 9.37 7.61 -6.55
N GLY A 71 9.03 8.50 -5.62
CA GLY A 71 7.84 9.35 -5.67
C GLY A 71 6.62 8.81 -4.94
N PHE A 72 6.78 7.79 -4.09
CA PHE A 72 5.72 7.43 -3.16
C PHE A 72 5.58 8.47 -2.06
N SER A 73 4.36 8.81 -1.69
CA SER A 73 4.12 9.61 -0.48
C SER A 73 4.50 8.82 0.77
N LYS A 74 4.80 9.52 1.88
CA LYS A 74 5.11 8.89 3.17
C LYS A 74 4.09 7.80 3.53
N SER A 75 2.80 8.13 3.50
CA SER A 75 1.73 7.17 3.80
C SER A 75 1.71 5.94 2.88
N LYS A 76 2.02 6.10 1.58
CA LYS A 76 2.11 4.96 0.67
C LYS A 76 3.35 4.11 0.95
N ALA A 77 4.49 4.73 1.23
CA ALA A 77 5.72 4.03 1.59
C ALA A 77 5.53 3.23 2.89
N ASP A 78 4.94 3.83 3.93
CA ASP A 78 4.59 3.14 5.18
C ASP A 78 3.68 1.94 4.92
N ASN A 79 2.64 2.12 4.10
CA ASN A 79 1.71 1.05 3.78
C ASN A 79 2.34 -0.07 2.94
N ILE A 80 3.32 0.22 2.09
CA ILE A 80 4.10 -0.81 1.38
C ILE A 80 4.89 -1.65 2.37
N ILE A 81 5.65 -1.00 3.27
CA ILE A 81 6.45 -1.69 4.28
C ILE A 81 5.55 -2.55 5.17
N LYS A 82 4.47 -1.96 5.69
CA LYS A 82 3.48 -2.68 6.51
C LYS A 82 2.88 -3.88 5.78
N PHE A 83 2.47 -3.71 4.53
CA PHE A 83 1.91 -4.79 3.71
C PHE A 83 2.92 -5.93 3.53
N ARG A 84 4.18 -5.60 3.25
CA ARG A 84 5.29 -6.54 3.14
C ARG A 84 5.52 -7.31 4.44
N ASP A 85 5.50 -6.61 5.58
CA ASP A 85 5.73 -7.23 6.89
C ASP A 85 4.56 -8.16 7.27
N GLU A 86 3.33 -7.78 6.93
CA GLU A 86 2.13 -8.57 7.19
C GLU A 86 1.98 -9.79 6.26
N THR A 87 2.39 -9.69 5.00
CA THR A 87 2.33 -10.79 4.02
C THR A 87 3.59 -11.65 4.02
N GLY A 88 4.66 -11.18 4.69
CA GLY A 88 5.99 -11.77 4.65
C GLY A 88 6.69 -11.55 3.32
N ILE A 89 6.10 -12.03 2.23
CA ILE A 89 6.63 -11.91 0.87
C ILE A 89 5.53 -11.46 -0.09
N ILE A 90 5.84 -10.47 -0.91
CA ILE A 90 5.01 -10.04 -2.04
C ILE A 90 5.38 -10.91 -3.24
N LEU A 91 4.43 -11.70 -3.73
CA LEU A 91 4.65 -12.71 -4.77
C LEU A 91 4.51 -12.15 -6.18
N ASP A 92 3.68 -11.12 -6.34
CA ASP A 92 3.46 -10.44 -7.60
C ASP A 92 3.30 -8.93 -7.40
N ILE A 93 3.75 -8.14 -8.38
CA ILE A 93 3.61 -6.69 -8.33
C ILE A 93 2.13 -6.25 -8.37
N GLU A 94 1.25 -7.08 -8.93
CA GLU A 94 -0.19 -6.86 -8.92
C GLU A 94 -0.80 -6.97 -7.51
N ASP A 95 -0.13 -7.67 -6.57
CA ASP A 95 -0.56 -7.73 -5.17
C ASP A 95 -0.55 -6.34 -4.50
N MET A 96 0.22 -5.38 -5.04
CA MET A 96 0.26 -4.00 -4.57
C MET A 96 -1.11 -3.30 -4.61
N LYS A 97 -2.06 -3.78 -5.42
CA LYS A 97 -3.45 -3.29 -5.41
C LYS A 97 -4.15 -3.51 -4.06
N ASN A 98 -3.67 -4.47 -3.26
CA ASN A 98 -4.22 -4.84 -1.96
C ASN A 98 -3.61 -4.01 -0.81
N VAL A 99 -2.57 -3.20 -1.08
CA VAL A 99 -1.99 -2.26 -0.12
C VAL A 99 -3.04 -1.21 0.27
N GLU A 100 -3.17 -0.96 1.56
CA GLU A 100 -4.16 -0.02 2.09
C GLU A 100 -3.92 1.40 1.53
N ARG A 101 -4.99 2.09 1.13
CA ARG A 101 -4.97 3.47 0.60
C ARG A 101 -3.99 3.70 -0.56
N PHE A 102 -3.69 2.66 -1.31
CA PHE A 102 -2.69 2.73 -2.37
C PHE A 102 -3.21 3.38 -3.65
N GLY A 103 -4.40 2.99 -4.07
CA GLY A 103 -5.07 3.51 -5.25
C GLY A 103 -4.35 3.21 -6.58
N LYS A 104 -4.93 3.67 -7.67
CA LYS A 104 -4.37 3.46 -9.02
C LYS A 104 -2.97 4.06 -9.16
N SER A 105 -2.76 5.29 -8.67
CA SER A 105 -1.46 5.98 -8.80
C SER A 105 -0.32 5.24 -8.10
N GLY A 106 -0.59 4.63 -6.93
CA GLY A 106 0.42 3.81 -6.23
C GLY A 106 0.79 2.57 -7.03
N LEU A 107 -0.20 1.88 -7.59
CA LEU A 107 0.02 0.70 -8.42
C LEU A 107 0.81 1.04 -9.70
N GLU A 108 0.51 2.16 -10.36
CA GLU A 108 1.23 2.62 -11.55
C GLU A 108 2.72 2.92 -11.24
N ILE A 109 3.00 3.62 -10.13
CA ILE A 109 4.37 3.87 -9.69
C ILE A 109 5.07 2.54 -9.38
N SER A 110 4.40 1.59 -8.72
CA SER A 110 4.95 0.26 -8.42
C SER A 110 5.33 -0.48 -9.70
N LYS A 111 4.44 -0.59 -10.67
CA LYS A 111 4.71 -1.25 -11.97
C LYS A 111 5.87 -0.59 -12.73
N LYS A 112 6.05 0.71 -12.57
CA LYS A 112 7.09 1.48 -13.24
C LYS A 112 8.47 1.28 -12.63
N TYR A 113 8.56 1.21 -11.30
CA TYR A 113 9.83 1.28 -10.58
C TYR A 113 10.14 0.06 -9.71
N LEU A 114 9.16 -0.79 -9.43
CA LEU A 114 9.35 -2.00 -8.63
C LEU A 114 9.19 -3.25 -9.48
N PHE A 115 9.76 -4.36 -9.00
CA PHE A 115 9.58 -5.69 -9.54
C PHE A 115 9.60 -6.72 -8.40
N VAL A 116 9.23 -7.94 -8.69
CA VAL A 116 9.39 -9.10 -7.79
C VAL A 116 10.49 -9.98 -8.38
N ASP A 117 11.52 -10.25 -7.61
CA ASP A 117 12.59 -11.16 -8.01
C ASP A 117 12.10 -12.61 -7.89
N LYS A 118 11.72 -13.20 -9.04
CA LYS A 118 11.14 -14.54 -9.10
C LYS A 118 12.12 -15.64 -8.64
N GLU A 119 13.42 -15.44 -8.76
CA GLU A 119 14.40 -16.40 -8.28
C GLU A 119 14.53 -16.33 -6.76
N LYS A 120 14.61 -15.14 -6.20
CA LYS A 120 14.75 -14.96 -4.75
C LYS A 120 13.52 -15.43 -3.97
N ILE A 121 12.30 -15.30 -4.52
CA ILE A 121 11.09 -15.78 -3.85
C ILE A 121 10.95 -17.30 -3.81
N LYS A 122 11.79 -18.06 -4.53
CA LYS A 122 11.82 -19.53 -4.39
C LYS A 122 12.34 -19.97 -3.03
N ASN A 123 13.30 -19.23 -2.47
CA ASN A 123 13.86 -19.47 -1.14
C ASN A 123 13.76 -18.16 -0.31
N PRO A 124 12.53 -17.75 0.09
CA PRO A 124 12.32 -16.43 0.66
C PRO A 124 12.97 -16.25 2.04
N LYS A 125 13.04 -17.31 2.83
CA LYS A 125 13.70 -17.30 4.15
C LYS A 125 15.19 -16.99 4.04
N GLU A 126 15.87 -17.59 3.08
CA GLU A 126 17.31 -17.39 2.83
C GLU A 126 17.58 -15.97 2.29
N ASN A 127 16.78 -15.53 1.29
CA ASN A 127 17.03 -14.29 0.56
C ASN A 127 16.51 -13.02 1.23
N TYR A 128 15.45 -13.13 2.06
CA TYR A 128 14.80 -12.00 2.71
C TYR A 128 14.66 -12.14 4.22
N GLY A 129 15.06 -13.27 4.81
CA GLY A 129 14.86 -13.57 6.24
C GLY A 129 13.40 -13.72 6.66
N ARG A 130 12.48 -13.89 5.69
CA ARG A 130 11.03 -13.94 5.89
C ARG A 130 10.42 -15.07 5.11
N GLU A 131 9.26 -15.54 5.54
CA GLU A 131 8.46 -16.55 4.85
C GLU A 131 7.13 -15.95 4.38
N ILE A 132 6.44 -16.64 3.46
CA ILE A 132 5.09 -16.26 3.05
C ILE A 132 4.17 -16.45 4.26
N ALA A 133 3.47 -15.37 4.66
CA ALA A 133 2.51 -15.47 5.74
C ALA A 133 1.29 -16.30 5.31
N LYS A 134 0.94 -17.30 6.13
CA LYS A 134 -0.27 -18.11 5.94
C LYS A 134 -1.34 -17.70 6.93
N TYR A 135 -2.49 -17.33 6.41
CA TYR A 135 -3.63 -16.87 7.19
C TYR A 135 -4.62 -18.01 7.42
N ASN A 136 -5.05 -18.21 8.67
CA ASN A 136 -6.14 -19.11 8.96
C ASN A 136 -7.45 -18.50 8.45
N ILE A 137 -8.02 -19.09 7.38
CA ILE A 137 -9.21 -18.57 6.70
C ILE A 137 -10.39 -18.38 7.67
N ASN A 138 -10.51 -19.23 8.68
CA ASN A 138 -11.59 -19.20 9.66
C ASN A 138 -11.44 -18.08 10.70
N LYS A 139 -10.28 -17.42 10.76
CA LYS A 139 -10.00 -16.30 11.67
C LYS A 139 -9.85 -14.97 10.94
N CYS A 140 -9.97 -14.99 9.60
CA CYS A 140 -9.83 -13.79 8.78
C CYS A 140 -11.08 -12.92 8.80
N GLY A 141 -10.91 -11.63 9.08
CA GLY A 141 -11.89 -10.61 8.76
C GLY A 141 -11.74 -10.08 7.33
N GLU A 142 -12.55 -9.08 6.99
CA GLU A 142 -12.56 -8.48 5.64
C GLU A 142 -11.18 -7.93 5.23
N LYS A 143 -10.44 -7.32 6.18
CA LYS A 143 -9.12 -6.74 5.93
C LYS A 143 -8.09 -7.79 5.56
N GLU A 144 -8.02 -8.89 6.31
CA GLU A 144 -7.11 -9.99 6.05
C GLU A 144 -7.45 -10.68 4.73
N LEU A 145 -8.72 -10.94 4.47
CA LEU A 145 -9.18 -11.52 3.20
C LEU A 145 -8.80 -10.64 2.00
N LYS A 146 -8.95 -9.32 2.12
CA LYS A 146 -8.50 -8.38 1.09
C LYS A 146 -6.98 -8.41 0.91
N ARG A 147 -6.22 -8.51 2.00
CA ARG A 147 -4.75 -8.59 2.00
C ARG A 147 -4.25 -9.86 1.32
N ILE A 148 -4.90 -11.01 1.57
CA ILE A 148 -4.64 -12.27 0.85
C ILE A 148 -4.84 -12.09 -0.65
N GLY A 149 -5.75 -11.20 -1.05
CA GLY A 149 -6.03 -10.88 -2.45
C GLY A 149 -7.42 -11.30 -2.92
N PHE A 150 -8.33 -11.66 -2.02
CA PHE A 150 -9.72 -11.93 -2.40
C PHE A 150 -10.42 -10.67 -2.92
N THR A 151 -11.26 -10.83 -3.92
CA THR A 151 -12.14 -9.78 -4.42
C THR A 151 -13.28 -9.51 -3.43
N ALA A 152 -13.90 -8.32 -3.51
CA ALA A 152 -15.05 -8.00 -2.65
C ALA A 152 -16.21 -9.01 -2.76
N LYS A 153 -16.42 -9.58 -3.96
CA LYS A 153 -17.44 -10.63 -4.19
C LYS A 153 -17.08 -11.95 -3.49
N GLU A 154 -15.81 -12.35 -3.56
CA GLU A 154 -15.31 -13.55 -2.87
C GLU A 154 -15.35 -13.36 -1.36
N ILE A 155 -14.91 -12.20 -0.85
CA ILE A 155 -14.94 -11.86 0.58
C ILE A 155 -16.37 -12.01 1.14
N LYS A 156 -17.35 -11.42 0.44
CA LYS A 156 -18.76 -11.52 0.87
C LYS A 156 -19.23 -12.98 0.97
N LYS A 157 -18.86 -13.82 0.00
CA LYS A 157 -19.21 -15.24 0.01
C LYS A 157 -18.53 -16.02 1.13
N ILE A 158 -17.22 -15.74 1.35
CA ILE A 158 -16.43 -16.38 2.41
C ILE A 158 -17.01 -16.02 3.78
N LEU A 159 -17.24 -14.73 4.05
CA LEU A 159 -17.81 -14.30 5.33
C LEU A 159 -19.19 -14.91 5.58
N LEU A 160 -20.05 -14.99 4.56
CA LEU A 160 -21.36 -15.63 4.68
C LEU A 160 -21.24 -17.13 5.00
N GLU A 161 -20.24 -17.83 4.44
CA GLU A 161 -20.01 -19.24 4.74
C GLU A 161 -19.45 -19.43 6.15
N LEU A 162 -18.57 -18.52 6.61
CA LEU A 162 -18.05 -18.52 7.97
C LEU A 162 -19.15 -18.28 9.04
N GLU A 163 -20.19 -17.50 8.72
CA GLU A 163 -21.38 -17.35 9.58
C GLU A 163 -22.17 -18.66 9.73
N ARG A 164 -22.14 -19.51 8.72
CA ARG A 164 -22.82 -20.83 8.72
C ARG A 164 -22.00 -21.93 9.35
N GLY A 165 -20.69 -21.75 9.40
CA GLY A 165 -19.76 -22.71 9.96
C GLY A 165 -18.32 -22.46 9.52
N SER A 166 -17.43 -23.41 9.78
CA SER A 166 -16.04 -23.30 9.39
C SER A 166 -15.77 -23.86 8.00
N ILE A 167 -14.88 -23.23 7.26
CA ILE A 167 -14.29 -23.75 6.01
C ILE A 167 -13.16 -24.70 6.42
N ARG A 168 -13.35 -26.01 6.20
CA ARG A 168 -12.48 -27.04 6.79
C ARG A 168 -11.39 -27.52 5.86
N SER A 169 -11.57 -27.35 4.55
CA SER A 169 -10.68 -27.90 3.53
C SER A 169 -10.53 -26.97 2.32
N ASN A 170 -9.52 -27.25 1.50
CA ASN A 170 -9.35 -26.65 0.19
C ASN A 170 -10.61 -26.84 -0.68
N LEU A 171 -11.22 -28.03 -0.66
CA LEU A 171 -12.42 -28.32 -1.43
C LEU A 171 -13.62 -27.43 -1.05
N ASP A 172 -13.76 -27.10 0.22
CA ASP A 172 -14.82 -26.19 0.68
C ASP A 172 -14.59 -24.79 0.14
N LEU A 173 -13.35 -24.30 0.20
CA LEU A 173 -13.01 -22.99 -0.32
C LEU A 173 -13.10 -22.94 -1.85
N GLU A 174 -12.67 -23.99 -2.55
CA GLU A 174 -12.80 -24.09 -3.99
C GLU A 174 -14.25 -24.02 -4.48
N LYS A 175 -15.21 -24.61 -3.75
CA LYS A 175 -16.64 -24.46 -4.05
C LYS A 175 -17.11 -23.01 -3.99
N ILE A 176 -16.50 -22.18 -3.15
CA ILE A 176 -16.87 -20.78 -2.96
C ILE A 176 -16.26 -19.90 -4.05
N ILE A 177 -14.97 -20.10 -4.39
CA ILE A 177 -14.18 -19.20 -5.25
C ILE A 177 -13.77 -19.81 -6.59
N GLY A 178 -13.88 -21.12 -6.73
CA GLY A 178 -13.43 -21.90 -7.90
C GLY A 178 -11.96 -22.35 -7.81
N SER A 179 -11.66 -23.55 -8.38
CA SER A 179 -10.34 -24.18 -8.29
C SER A 179 -9.21 -23.33 -8.88
N LYS A 180 -9.44 -22.70 -10.04
CA LYS A 180 -8.45 -21.81 -10.65
C LYS A 180 -8.07 -20.67 -9.71
N ARG A 181 -9.05 -20.08 -9.05
CA ARG A 181 -8.81 -18.96 -8.13
C ARG A 181 -8.13 -19.43 -6.85
N TYR A 182 -8.49 -20.63 -6.37
CA TYR A 182 -7.84 -21.24 -5.22
C TYR A 182 -6.35 -21.45 -5.45
N SER A 183 -5.93 -21.99 -6.59
CA SER A 183 -4.50 -22.22 -6.89
C SER A 183 -3.64 -20.95 -6.92
N GLU A 184 -4.25 -19.76 -7.13
CA GLU A 184 -3.54 -18.49 -7.09
C GLU A 184 -3.21 -18.02 -5.67
N ILE A 185 -3.93 -18.52 -4.66
CA ILE A 185 -3.86 -18.02 -3.27
C ILE A 185 -3.58 -19.10 -2.23
N GLU A 186 -3.52 -20.38 -2.60
CA GLU A 186 -3.38 -21.53 -1.69
C GLU A 186 -2.17 -21.42 -0.76
N ASN A 187 -1.06 -20.86 -1.26
CA ASN A 187 0.17 -20.68 -0.50
C ASN A 187 0.07 -19.59 0.61
N LYS A 188 -0.98 -18.79 0.59
CA LYS A 188 -1.26 -17.72 1.57
C LYS A 188 -2.29 -18.12 2.63
N ILE A 189 -2.85 -19.34 2.57
CA ILE A 189 -3.95 -19.78 3.42
C ILE A 189 -3.62 -21.06 4.17
N LYS A 190 -4.25 -21.22 5.33
CA LYS A 190 -4.37 -22.47 6.10
C LYS A 190 -5.77 -22.56 6.69
N PHE A 191 -6.20 -23.79 7.04
CA PHE A 191 -7.54 -24.07 7.56
C PHE A 191 -7.54 -24.33 9.07
N ILE A 192 -6.40 -24.64 9.62
CA ILE A 192 -6.15 -24.90 11.06
C ILE A 192 -4.94 -24.10 11.51
N ASP A 193 -4.80 -23.90 12.81
CA ASP A 193 -3.61 -23.25 13.40
C ASP A 193 -2.41 -24.18 13.48
#